data_ac66d9493ead7a3e2f828679576c5979
#
_entry.id   ac66d9493ead7a3e2f828679576c5979
#
_cell.length_a   1.000
_cell.length_b   1.000
_cell.length_c   1.000
_cell.angle_alpha   90.00
_cell.angle_beta   90.00
_cell.angle_gamma   90.00
#
_symmetry.space_group_name_H-M   'P 1'
#
loop_
_entity.id
_entity.type
_entity.pdbx_description
1 polymer ?
#
loop_
_entity_poly.entity_id
_entity_poly.type
_entity_poly.pdbx_seq_one_letter_code
_entity_poly.pdbx_strand_id
1 'polypeptide(L)'
;DILNAYNKIRDEIINALENEISYVDTTNHDSMVDTMTKIAYISANGDEEITGLIHDLYDKLDYPLIEIKKAPDGKTKYTITEGYHFNAILKDSIYVNNDNFNGEYHNVDVLIFDHKITMDCFKTIIFPLNEECRKMRRHLIIIAPAYDDVAMINVSRTLSGEFKATNDVNLILMVGSMVNGINRSLCEDLSIILNTTIINMGLE
;
A
#
# COMPACT_ATOMS: atom_id res chain seq x y z
N ASP A 1 -16.42 -40.42 -21.53
CA ASP A 1 -15.22 -40.14 -20.77
C ASP A 1 -15.59 -39.26 -19.56
N ILE A 2 -15.16 -39.67 -18.36
CA ILE A 2 -15.52 -39.05 -17.07
C ILE A 2 -15.11 -37.57 -17.05
N LEU A 3 -13.95 -37.23 -17.61
CA LEU A 3 -13.45 -35.84 -17.65
C LEU A 3 -14.36 -34.94 -18.49
N ASN A 4 -14.85 -35.42 -19.62
CA ASN A 4 -15.77 -34.67 -20.46
C ASN A 4 -17.13 -34.48 -19.79
N ALA A 5 -17.63 -35.48 -19.08
CA ALA A 5 -18.85 -35.35 -18.29
C ALA A 5 -18.70 -34.32 -17.16
N TYR A 6 -17.55 -34.34 -16.46
CA TYR A 6 -17.23 -33.38 -15.41
C TYR A 6 -17.17 -31.94 -15.96
N ASN A 7 -16.45 -31.73 -17.06
CA ASN A 7 -16.36 -30.41 -17.71
C ASN A 7 -17.73 -29.90 -18.14
N LYS A 8 -18.58 -30.75 -18.70
CA LYS A 8 -19.93 -30.36 -19.10
C LYS A 8 -20.78 -29.94 -17.91
N ILE A 9 -20.75 -30.67 -16.80
CA ILE A 9 -21.48 -30.34 -15.58
C ILE A 9 -20.97 -29.01 -14.99
N ARG A 10 -19.63 -28.83 -14.96
CA ARG A 10 -19.05 -27.55 -14.54
C ARG A 10 -19.56 -26.37 -15.35
N ASP A 11 -19.58 -26.49 -16.67
CA ASP A 11 -20.01 -25.44 -17.58
C ASP A 11 -21.51 -25.17 -17.44
N GLU A 12 -22.32 -26.19 -17.24
CA GLU A 12 -23.76 -26.04 -16.94
C GLU A 12 -23.99 -25.31 -15.60
N ILE A 13 -23.19 -25.60 -14.56
CA ILE A 13 -23.26 -24.91 -13.27
C ILE A 13 -22.84 -23.45 -13.42
N ILE A 14 -21.73 -23.17 -14.13
CA ILE A 14 -21.28 -21.80 -14.38
C ILE A 14 -22.36 -20.99 -15.10
N ASN A 15 -22.93 -21.52 -16.18
CA ASN A 15 -24.00 -20.85 -16.91
C ASN A 15 -25.25 -20.62 -16.04
N ALA A 16 -25.62 -21.56 -15.18
CA ALA A 16 -26.72 -21.38 -14.24
C ALA A 16 -26.45 -20.26 -13.23
N LEU A 17 -25.22 -20.21 -12.67
CA LEU A 17 -24.81 -19.15 -11.76
C LEU A 17 -24.78 -17.78 -12.43
N GLU A 18 -24.28 -17.69 -13.67
CA GLU A 18 -24.26 -16.42 -14.44
C GLU A 18 -25.67 -15.85 -14.67
N ASN A 19 -26.69 -16.71 -14.79
CA ASN A 19 -28.09 -16.26 -14.93
C ASN A 19 -28.70 -15.77 -13.61
N GLU A 20 -28.14 -16.12 -12.47
CA GLU A 20 -28.59 -15.73 -11.13
C GLU A 20 -27.79 -14.56 -10.52
N ILE A 21 -26.80 -14.05 -11.27
CA ILE A 21 -25.96 -12.93 -10.77
C ILE A 21 -26.81 -11.67 -10.61
N SER A 22 -26.75 -11.10 -9.42
CA SER A 22 -27.23 -9.76 -9.13
C SER A 22 -26.04 -8.79 -9.05
N TYR A 23 -26.08 -7.75 -9.85
CA TYR A 23 -25.04 -6.72 -9.81
C TYR A 23 -25.35 -5.70 -8.74
N VAL A 24 -24.31 -5.27 -8.01
CA VAL A 24 -24.42 -4.17 -7.06
C VAL A 24 -24.48 -2.86 -7.83
N ASP A 25 -25.51 -2.04 -7.60
CA ASP A 25 -25.55 -0.69 -8.12
C ASP A 25 -24.64 0.22 -7.30
N THR A 26 -23.44 0.47 -7.83
CA THR A 26 -22.43 1.32 -7.20
C THR A 26 -22.67 2.81 -7.45
N THR A 27 -23.66 3.18 -8.26
CA THR A 27 -24.02 4.58 -8.51
C THR A 27 -25.00 5.12 -7.47
N ASN A 28 -25.69 4.23 -6.75
CA ASN A 28 -26.60 4.56 -5.67
C ASN A 28 -25.98 4.13 -4.33
N HIS A 29 -25.57 5.11 -3.52
CA HIS A 29 -24.92 4.88 -2.24
C HIS A 29 -25.75 4.01 -1.30
N ASP A 30 -27.03 4.34 -1.10
CA ASP A 30 -27.92 3.59 -0.19
C ASP A 30 -28.09 2.13 -0.62
N SER A 31 -28.24 1.89 -1.93
CA SER A 31 -28.34 0.54 -2.50
C SER A 31 -27.05 -0.25 -2.31
N MET A 32 -25.91 0.41 -2.46
CA MET A 32 -24.59 -0.18 -2.20
C MET A 32 -24.44 -0.56 -0.74
N VAL A 33 -24.72 0.36 0.20
CA VAL A 33 -24.64 0.12 1.65
C VAL A 33 -25.54 -1.04 2.07
N ASP A 34 -26.79 -1.07 1.62
CA ASP A 34 -27.72 -2.17 1.93
C ASP A 34 -27.21 -3.52 1.41
N THR A 35 -26.71 -3.55 0.20
CA THR A 35 -26.17 -4.78 -0.41
C THR A 35 -24.91 -5.25 0.32
N MET A 36 -23.97 -4.36 0.61
CA MET A 36 -22.74 -4.70 1.35
C MET A 36 -23.04 -5.15 2.77
N THR A 37 -24.03 -4.57 3.42
CA THR A 37 -24.52 -4.99 4.73
C THR A 37 -25.07 -6.41 4.71
N LYS A 38 -25.87 -6.77 3.70
CA LYS A 38 -26.38 -8.15 3.53
C LYS A 38 -25.26 -9.16 3.28
N ILE A 39 -24.28 -8.81 2.45
CA ILE A 39 -23.10 -9.63 2.21
C ILE A 39 -22.29 -9.83 3.50
N ALA A 40 -22.07 -8.75 4.24
CA ALA A 40 -21.37 -8.79 5.53
C ALA A 40 -22.08 -9.68 6.54
N TYR A 41 -23.40 -9.59 6.66
CA TYR A 41 -24.20 -10.44 7.54
C TYR A 41 -24.03 -11.92 7.23
N ILE A 42 -24.10 -12.29 5.96
CA ILE A 42 -23.88 -13.69 5.53
C ILE A 42 -22.44 -14.12 5.81
N SER A 43 -21.45 -13.28 5.48
CA SER A 43 -20.03 -13.58 5.65
C SER A 43 -19.61 -13.65 7.12
N ALA A 44 -20.23 -12.85 7.98
CA ALA A 44 -20.04 -12.88 9.44
C ALA A 44 -20.87 -13.97 10.12
N ASN A 45 -21.51 -14.85 9.38
CA ASN A 45 -22.34 -15.95 9.88
C ASN A 45 -23.48 -15.46 10.82
N GLY A 46 -24.07 -14.32 10.50
CA GLY A 46 -25.16 -13.69 11.24
C GLY A 46 -24.73 -12.88 12.47
N ASP A 47 -23.46 -12.53 12.59
CA ASP A 47 -22.97 -11.66 13.66
C ASP A 47 -23.43 -10.21 13.44
N GLU A 48 -24.35 -9.74 14.26
CA GLU A 48 -24.94 -8.41 14.14
C GLU A 48 -23.96 -7.29 14.53
N GLU A 49 -23.01 -7.54 15.47
CA GLU A 49 -22.02 -6.55 15.88
C GLU A 49 -21.05 -6.26 14.74
N ILE A 50 -20.48 -7.30 14.12
CA ILE A 50 -19.59 -7.16 12.95
C ILE A 50 -20.34 -6.54 11.77
N THR A 51 -21.57 -7.00 11.52
CA THR A 51 -22.39 -6.47 10.42
C THR A 51 -22.67 -4.99 10.60
N GLY A 52 -23.01 -4.55 11.82
CA GLY A 52 -23.24 -3.13 12.12
C GLY A 52 -22.00 -2.26 11.89
N LEU A 53 -20.83 -2.75 12.29
CA LEU A 53 -19.55 -2.05 12.02
C LEU A 53 -19.26 -1.90 10.50
N ILE A 54 -19.50 -2.95 9.73
CA ILE A 54 -19.32 -2.90 8.27
C ILE A 54 -20.34 -1.94 7.62
N HIS A 55 -21.61 -1.98 8.07
CA HIS A 55 -22.62 -1.03 7.64
C HIS A 55 -22.17 0.42 7.87
N ASP A 56 -21.74 0.74 9.11
CA ASP A 56 -21.29 2.08 9.49
C ASP A 56 -20.09 2.56 8.65
N LEU A 57 -19.20 1.64 8.24
CA LEU A 57 -18.06 1.99 7.40
C LEU A 57 -18.48 2.32 5.96
N TYR A 58 -19.37 1.54 5.37
CA TYR A 58 -19.89 1.80 4.03
C TYR A 58 -20.84 3.00 3.98
N ASP A 59 -21.57 3.29 5.06
CA ASP A 59 -22.40 4.48 5.18
C ASP A 59 -21.58 5.78 5.24
N LYS A 60 -20.39 5.73 5.87
CA LYS A 60 -19.50 6.87 6.03
C LYS A 60 -18.53 7.07 4.87
N LEU A 61 -18.20 6.02 4.15
CA LEU A 61 -17.15 5.99 3.11
C LEU A 61 -17.68 5.31 1.86
N ASP A 62 -17.50 5.93 0.70
CA ASP A 62 -17.99 5.39 -0.56
C ASP A 62 -17.39 4.02 -0.90
N TYR A 63 -16.09 3.85 -0.72
CA TYR A 63 -15.37 2.60 -1.02
C TYR A 63 -14.28 2.32 0.02
N PRO A 64 -14.65 1.88 1.24
CA PRO A 64 -13.66 1.63 2.28
C PRO A 64 -12.78 0.42 1.95
N LEU A 65 -11.46 0.58 2.08
CA LEU A 65 -10.55 -0.55 2.17
C LEU A 65 -10.52 -1.03 3.61
N ILE A 66 -11.14 -2.18 3.87
CA ILE A 66 -11.30 -2.72 5.23
C ILE A 66 -10.20 -3.72 5.53
N GLU A 67 -9.36 -3.44 6.53
CA GLU A 67 -8.39 -4.38 7.08
C GLU A 67 -8.87 -4.89 8.43
N ILE A 68 -8.97 -6.22 8.58
CA ILE A 68 -9.41 -6.86 9.82
C ILE A 68 -8.20 -7.39 10.57
N LYS A 69 -8.00 -6.94 11.82
CA LYS A 69 -6.92 -7.37 12.71
C LYS A 69 -7.46 -7.83 14.05
N LYS A 70 -6.77 -8.79 14.68
CA LYS A 70 -7.09 -9.21 16.03
C LYS A 70 -6.70 -8.10 17.03
N ALA A 71 -7.66 -7.60 17.81
CA ALA A 71 -7.38 -6.59 18.80
C ALA A 71 -6.71 -7.21 20.06
N PRO A 72 -5.60 -6.62 20.55
CA PRO A 72 -4.90 -7.13 21.74
C PRO A 72 -5.74 -7.02 23.02
N ASP A 73 -6.66 -6.06 23.08
CA ASP A 73 -7.54 -5.78 24.23
C ASP A 73 -8.86 -6.57 24.18
N GLY A 74 -9.05 -7.39 23.14
CA GLY A 74 -10.24 -8.22 22.95
C GLY A 74 -11.53 -7.44 22.69
N LYS A 75 -11.43 -6.13 22.36
CA LYS A 75 -12.59 -5.29 22.05
C LYS A 75 -12.72 -5.09 20.55
N THR A 76 -13.94 -5.26 20.05
CA THR A 76 -14.28 -4.92 18.67
C THR A 76 -14.37 -3.40 18.51
N LYS A 77 -13.59 -2.84 17.63
CA LYS A 77 -13.58 -1.41 17.30
C LYS A 77 -13.03 -1.19 15.91
N TYR A 78 -13.38 -0.08 15.29
CA TYR A 78 -12.76 0.34 14.03
C TYR A 78 -12.10 1.72 14.17
N THR A 79 -11.16 1.98 13.29
CA THR A 79 -10.53 3.29 13.12
C THR A 79 -10.55 3.63 11.64
N ILE A 80 -11.02 4.82 11.29
CA ILE A 80 -10.94 5.34 9.92
C ILE A 80 -9.64 6.12 9.82
N THR A 81 -8.82 5.76 8.82
CA THR A 81 -7.60 6.48 8.46
C THR A 81 -7.75 7.02 7.05
N GLU A 82 -7.50 8.29 6.85
CA GLU A 82 -7.44 8.86 5.51
C GLU A 82 -6.14 8.50 4.82
N GLY A 83 -6.18 8.32 3.49
CA GLY A 83 -5.02 7.98 2.69
C GLY A 83 -4.82 6.47 2.48
N TYR A 84 -3.71 6.12 1.85
CA TYR A 84 -3.38 4.73 1.52
C TYR A 84 -2.37 4.17 2.52
N HIS A 85 -2.66 2.98 3.04
CA HIS A 85 -1.82 2.29 4.00
C HIS A 85 -1.21 1.03 3.35
N PHE A 86 0.09 0.86 3.47
CA PHE A 86 0.79 -0.33 3.00
C PHE A 86 1.94 -0.72 3.93
N ASN A 87 2.34 -1.98 3.88
CA ASN A 87 3.41 -2.52 4.70
C ASN A 87 4.77 -2.24 4.06
N ALA A 88 5.58 -1.40 4.70
CA ALA A 88 6.95 -1.12 4.29
C ALA A 88 7.88 -1.04 5.51
N ILE A 89 9.17 -1.16 5.26
CA ILE A 89 10.21 -1.02 6.27
C ILE A 89 11.08 0.18 5.90
N LEU A 90 11.30 1.08 6.84
CA LEU A 90 12.33 2.09 6.74
C LEU A 90 13.71 1.42 6.84
N LYS A 91 14.63 1.79 5.95
CA LYS A 91 15.96 1.16 5.88
C LYS A 91 16.89 1.58 7.00
N ASP A 92 16.60 2.65 7.72
CA ASP A 92 17.42 3.15 8.81
C ASP A 92 16.56 3.79 9.91
N SER A 93 17.03 3.71 11.15
CA SER A 93 16.38 4.35 12.31
C SER A 93 16.49 5.88 12.31
N ILE A 94 17.39 6.45 11.53
CA ILE A 94 17.50 7.92 11.36
C ILE A 94 16.27 8.57 10.73
N TYR A 95 15.39 7.77 10.13
CA TYR A 95 14.12 8.24 9.57
C TYR A 95 13.01 8.43 10.61
N VAL A 96 13.26 8.01 11.86
CA VAL A 96 12.34 8.27 12.97
C VAL A 96 12.58 9.67 13.48
N ASN A 97 11.57 10.52 13.40
CA ASN A 97 11.70 11.95 13.72
C ASN A 97 10.75 12.44 14.82
N ASN A 98 10.08 11.53 15.52
CA ASN A 98 9.23 11.88 16.64
C ASN A 98 9.36 10.90 17.82
N ASP A 99 8.85 11.30 18.99
CA ASP A 99 8.93 10.54 20.25
C ASP A 99 8.14 9.22 20.23
N ASN A 100 7.25 9.03 19.26
CA ASN A 100 6.45 7.82 19.09
C ASN A 100 7.13 6.76 18.23
N PHE A 101 8.42 6.91 17.91
CA PHE A 101 9.18 6.04 17.02
C PHE A 101 8.61 5.94 15.60
N ASN A 102 8.00 7.01 15.11
CA ASN A 102 7.50 7.13 13.76
C ASN A 102 8.28 8.19 12.98
N GLY A 103 8.27 8.09 11.65
CA GLY A 103 8.70 9.16 10.76
C GLY A 103 7.47 9.87 10.19
N GLU A 104 7.36 11.17 10.42
CA GLU A 104 6.32 12.01 9.84
C GLU A 104 6.96 13.09 8.97
N TYR A 105 6.61 13.10 7.69
CA TYR A 105 7.21 13.98 6.69
C TYR A 105 6.14 14.71 5.91
N HIS A 106 6.35 16.02 5.73
CA HIS A 106 5.49 16.90 4.96
C HIS A 106 6.21 17.39 3.70
N ASN A 107 5.45 17.83 2.70
CA ASN A 107 6.02 18.32 1.43
C ASN A 107 6.97 17.30 0.79
N VAL A 108 6.46 16.13 0.50
CA VAL A 108 7.21 14.97 0.06
C VAL A 108 7.09 14.78 -1.45
N ASP A 109 8.21 14.54 -2.12
CA ASP A 109 8.25 13.96 -3.45
C ASP A 109 8.50 12.45 -3.32
N VAL A 110 7.85 11.64 -4.16
CA VAL A 110 7.94 10.19 -4.09
C VAL A 110 8.43 9.62 -5.41
N LEU A 111 9.45 8.76 -5.36
CA LEU A 111 9.88 7.95 -6.50
C LEU A 111 9.56 6.48 -6.23
N ILE A 112 8.93 5.84 -7.20
CA ILE A 112 8.55 4.42 -7.13
C ILE A 112 9.37 3.66 -8.16
N PHE A 113 10.09 2.63 -7.70
CA PHE A 113 10.85 1.73 -8.53
C PHE A 113 10.29 0.32 -8.43
N ASP A 114 10.18 -0.41 -9.52
CA ASP A 114 9.74 -1.81 -9.55
C ASP A 114 10.90 -2.82 -9.55
N HIS A 115 12.13 -2.32 -9.40
CA HIS A 115 13.35 -3.12 -9.44
C HIS A 115 14.33 -2.76 -8.31
N LYS A 116 15.37 -3.58 -8.12
CA LYS A 116 16.44 -3.36 -7.16
C LYS A 116 17.26 -2.11 -7.55
N ILE A 117 17.42 -1.18 -6.61
CA ILE A 117 18.18 0.04 -6.81
C ILE A 117 19.68 -0.20 -6.60
N THR A 118 20.49 0.17 -7.60
CA THR A 118 21.94 0.08 -7.58
C THR A 118 22.60 1.41 -7.22
N MET A 119 23.92 1.38 -6.94
CA MET A 119 24.69 2.61 -6.69
C MET A 119 24.70 3.56 -7.90
N ASP A 120 24.63 3.03 -9.10
CA ASP A 120 24.54 3.84 -10.31
C ASP A 120 23.23 4.65 -10.35
N CYS A 121 22.11 4.01 -10.05
CA CYS A 121 20.82 4.67 -9.92
C CYS A 121 20.84 5.79 -8.85
N PHE A 122 21.52 5.57 -7.72
CA PHE A 122 21.71 6.62 -6.71
C PHE A 122 22.47 7.82 -7.29
N LYS A 123 23.55 7.59 -8.01
CA LYS A 123 24.39 8.66 -8.57
C LYS A 123 23.72 9.42 -9.72
N THR A 124 23.02 8.71 -10.58
CA THR A 124 22.48 9.29 -11.81
C THR A 124 21.09 9.88 -11.67
N ILE A 125 20.28 9.37 -10.74
CA ILE A 125 18.88 9.77 -10.58
C ILE A 125 18.63 10.33 -9.18
N ILE A 126 18.87 9.51 -8.14
CA ILE A 126 18.36 9.81 -6.80
C ILE A 126 19.07 11.02 -6.16
N PHE A 127 20.41 11.04 -6.16
CA PHE A 127 21.14 12.16 -5.54
C PHE A 127 20.91 13.50 -6.24
N PRO A 128 20.92 13.61 -7.57
CA PRO A 128 20.57 14.86 -8.24
C PRO A 128 19.16 15.36 -7.88
N LEU A 129 18.17 14.47 -7.88
CA LEU A 129 16.80 14.83 -7.47
C LEU A 129 16.72 15.22 -6.01
N ASN A 130 17.41 14.48 -5.11
CA ASN A 130 17.45 14.83 -3.71
C ASN A 130 18.02 16.25 -3.45
N GLU A 131 19.04 16.65 -4.19
CA GLU A 131 19.57 18.01 -4.11
C GLU A 131 18.58 19.07 -4.60
N GLU A 132 17.78 18.78 -5.63
CA GLU A 132 16.71 19.68 -6.07
C GLU A 132 15.58 19.76 -5.03
N CYS A 133 15.14 18.63 -4.47
CA CYS A 133 14.15 18.58 -3.40
C CYS A 133 14.62 19.40 -2.18
N ARG A 134 15.89 19.25 -1.80
CA ARG A 134 16.50 20.01 -0.69
C ARG A 134 16.45 21.52 -0.92
N LYS A 135 16.77 22.00 -2.13
CA LYS A 135 16.67 23.42 -2.48
C LYS A 135 15.23 23.96 -2.35
N MET A 136 14.25 23.10 -2.63
CA MET A 136 12.83 23.41 -2.51
C MET A 136 12.26 23.19 -1.10
N ARG A 137 13.07 22.73 -0.15
CA ARG A 137 12.67 22.32 1.20
C ARG A 137 11.61 21.21 1.20
N ARG A 138 11.83 20.20 0.37
CA ARG A 138 10.98 19.03 0.21
C ARG A 138 11.79 17.79 0.53
N HIS A 139 11.14 16.79 1.14
CA HIS A 139 11.74 15.48 1.35
C HIS A 139 11.55 14.60 0.12
N LEU A 140 12.48 13.70 -0.12
CA LEU A 140 12.41 12.71 -1.19
C LEU A 140 12.27 11.30 -0.59
N ILE A 141 11.14 10.65 -0.85
CA ILE A 141 10.90 9.26 -0.46
C ILE A 141 11.14 8.35 -1.65
N ILE A 142 11.93 7.32 -1.45
CA ILE A 142 12.16 6.27 -2.43
C ILE A 142 11.47 4.99 -1.97
N ILE A 143 10.60 4.46 -2.81
CA ILE A 143 9.91 3.18 -2.61
C ILE A 143 10.46 2.18 -3.62
N ALA A 144 11.06 1.09 -3.14
CA ALA A 144 11.66 0.08 -3.99
C ALA A 144 11.59 -1.32 -3.37
N PRO A 145 11.54 -2.40 -4.16
CA PRO A 145 11.54 -3.77 -3.64
C PRO A 145 12.85 -4.13 -2.93
N ALA A 146 13.97 -3.58 -3.37
CA ALA A 146 15.28 -3.84 -2.74
C ALA A 146 16.29 -2.75 -3.09
N TYR A 147 17.37 -2.70 -2.30
CA TYR A 147 18.55 -1.87 -2.55
C TYR A 147 19.80 -2.75 -2.56
N ASP A 148 20.80 -2.36 -3.35
CA ASP A 148 22.09 -3.03 -3.35
C ASP A 148 22.86 -2.79 -2.05
N ASP A 149 23.43 -3.85 -1.45
CA ASP A 149 24.05 -3.78 -0.13
C ASP A 149 25.25 -2.82 -0.10
N VAL A 150 26.06 -2.82 -1.15
CA VAL A 150 27.21 -1.91 -1.28
C VAL A 150 26.75 -0.46 -1.40
N ALA A 151 25.70 -0.23 -2.18
CA ALA A 151 25.08 1.09 -2.28
C ALA A 151 24.56 1.55 -0.92
N MET A 152 23.87 0.68 -0.18
CA MET A 152 23.30 1.01 1.13
C MET A 152 24.36 1.41 2.15
N ILE A 153 25.50 0.72 2.21
CA ILE A 153 26.60 1.09 3.13
C ILE A 153 27.06 2.53 2.87
N ASN A 154 27.23 2.91 1.62
CA ASN A 154 27.68 4.24 1.25
C ASN A 154 26.61 5.31 1.50
N VAL A 155 25.37 5.03 1.13
CA VAL A 155 24.22 5.93 1.33
C VAL A 155 23.96 6.14 2.82
N SER A 156 23.90 5.09 3.63
CA SER A 156 23.68 5.20 5.08
C SER A 156 24.77 6.03 5.77
N ARG A 157 26.02 5.91 5.30
CA ARG A 157 27.14 6.72 5.81
C ARG A 157 26.95 8.21 5.51
N THR A 158 26.49 8.53 4.30
CA THR A 158 26.20 9.90 3.87
C THR A 158 25.02 10.48 4.67
N LEU A 159 23.92 9.74 4.78
CA LEU A 159 22.73 10.16 5.52
C LEU A 159 23.01 10.34 7.02
N SER A 160 23.80 9.44 7.62
CA SER A 160 24.21 9.57 9.03
C SER A 160 25.06 10.83 9.26
N GLY A 161 25.90 11.21 8.29
CA GLY A 161 26.66 12.47 8.33
C GLY A 161 25.75 13.69 8.25
N GLU A 162 24.75 13.67 7.37
CA GLU A 162 23.76 14.70 7.22
C GLU A 162 22.91 14.84 8.49
N PHE A 163 22.38 13.75 9.04
CA PHE A 163 21.61 13.76 10.27
C PHE A 163 22.37 14.33 11.45
N LYS A 164 23.65 13.99 11.60
CA LYS A 164 24.50 14.57 12.65
C LYS A 164 24.70 16.07 12.52
N ALA A 165 24.69 16.56 11.29
CA ALA A 165 24.91 17.98 11.02
C ALA A 165 23.64 18.83 11.14
N THR A 166 22.48 18.29 10.76
CA THR A 166 21.23 19.02 10.60
C THR A 166 20.11 18.55 11.53
N ASN A 167 20.26 17.40 12.16
CA ASN A 167 19.21 16.67 12.90
C ASN A 167 17.99 16.35 12.03
N ASP A 168 18.19 16.23 10.72
CA ASP A 168 17.19 15.89 9.73
C ASP A 168 17.82 15.11 8.57
N VAL A 169 17.00 14.38 7.81
CA VAL A 169 17.39 13.72 6.58
C VAL A 169 16.39 14.03 5.49
N ASN A 170 16.90 14.40 4.34
CA ASN A 170 16.07 14.77 3.21
C ASN A 170 15.67 13.57 2.35
N LEU A 171 16.48 12.53 2.32
CA LEU A 171 16.27 11.31 1.54
C LEU A 171 15.84 10.16 2.44
N ILE A 172 14.65 9.63 2.23
CA ILE A 172 14.05 8.53 2.98
C ILE A 172 13.95 7.29 2.09
N LEU A 173 14.50 6.16 2.55
CA LEU A 173 14.50 4.90 1.82
C LEU A 173 13.55 3.90 2.46
N MET A 174 12.59 3.42 1.67
CA MET A 174 11.62 2.41 2.08
C MET A 174 11.80 1.14 1.26
N VAL A 175 11.63 0.01 1.90
CA VAL A 175 11.64 -1.32 1.27
C VAL A 175 10.46 -2.14 1.75
N GLY A 176 10.01 -3.10 0.95
CA GLY A 176 8.97 -4.03 1.35
C GLY A 176 9.36 -4.91 2.53
N SER A 177 8.38 -5.29 3.35
CA SER A 177 8.59 -6.27 4.41
C SER A 177 8.88 -7.66 3.81
N MET A 178 9.54 -8.53 4.57
CA MET A 178 9.84 -9.91 4.11
C MET A 178 8.57 -10.75 3.86
N VAL A 179 7.44 -10.37 4.48
CA VAL A 179 6.17 -11.12 4.37
C VAL A 179 5.29 -10.57 3.23
N ASN A 180 5.24 -9.24 3.08
CA ASN A 180 4.50 -8.55 2.03
C ASN A 180 5.43 -7.51 1.40
N GLY A 181 6.35 -7.97 0.55
CA GLY A 181 7.30 -7.09 -0.11
C GLY A 181 6.62 -6.06 -1.02
N ILE A 182 7.32 -4.98 -1.32
CA ILE A 182 6.93 -4.08 -2.40
C ILE A 182 7.02 -4.89 -3.69
N ASN A 183 5.87 -5.22 -4.24
CA ASN A 183 5.73 -5.93 -5.49
C ASN A 183 5.20 -4.98 -6.57
N ARG A 184 5.15 -5.46 -7.80
CA ARG A 184 4.71 -4.66 -8.94
C ARG A 184 3.27 -4.15 -8.77
N SER A 185 2.36 -4.96 -8.25
CA SER A 185 0.96 -4.58 -8.01
C SER A 185 0.85 -3.41 -7.04
N LEU A 186 1.61 -3.44 -5.93
CA LEU A 186 1.65 -2.31 -4.98
C LEU A 186 2.24 -1.05 -5.63
N CYS A 187 3.28 -1.21 -6.47
CA CYS A 187 3.84 -0.07 -7.21
C CYS A 187 2.81 0.53 -8.17
N GLU A 188 2.02 -0.30 -8.85
CA GLU A 188 0.94 0.13 -9.73
C GLU A 188 -0.16 0.87 -8.95
N ASP A 189 -0.62 0.34 -7.81
CA ASP A 189 -1.59 1.00 -6.92
C ASP A 189 -1.07 2.37 -6.44
N LEU A 190 0.16 2.41 -5.93
CA LEU A 190 0.79 3.66 -5.48
C LEU A 190 0.96 4.67 -6.59
N SER A 191 1.27 4.23 -7.82
CA SER A 191 1.42 5.13 -8.96
C SER A 191 0.10 5.81 -9.33
N ILE A 192 -1.00 5.09 -9.23
CA ILE A 192 -2.35 5.63 -9.48
C ILE A 192 -2.72 6.62 -8.38
N ILE A 193 -2.56 6.25 -7.11
CA ILE A 193 -2.93 7.08 -5.95
C ILE A 193 -2.13 8.37 -5.91
N LEU A 194 -0.82 8.31 -6.20
CA LEU A 194 0.08 9.45 -6.19
C LEU A 194 0.11 10.20 -7.52
N ASN A 195 -0.65 9.75 -8.52
CA ASN A 195 -0.67 10.29 -9.88
C ASN A 195 0.75 10.44 -10.46
N THR A 196 1.55 9.39 -10.36
CA THR A 196 2.95 9.34 -10.79
C THR A 196 3.22 8.12 -11.69
N THR A 197 4.42 8.01 -12.22
CA THR A 197 4.86 6.86 -13.02
C THR A 197 5.86 6.02 -12.27
N ILE A 198 5.84 4.70 -12.52
CA ILE A 198 6.85 3.78 -12.00
C ILE A 198 8.12 3.93 -12.83
N ILE A 199 9.24 4.09 -12.16
CA ILE A 199 10.55 4.13 -12.82
C ILE A 199 10.98 2.70 -13.12
N ASN A 200 10.98 2.38 -14.41
CA ASN A 200 11.39 1.11 -14.97
C ASN A 200 12.74 1.34 -15.65
N MET A 201 13.83 0.84 -15.10
CA MET A 201 15.08 0.78 -15.85
C MET A 201 14.95 -0.41 -16.79
N GLY A 202 14.51 -0.16 -18.01
CA GLY A 202 14.38 -1.20 -19.03
C GLY A 202 15.65 -2.04 -19.08
N LEU A 203 15.46 -3.34 -18.91
CA LEU A 203 16.46 -4.31 -19.31
C LEU A 203 16.46 -4.26 -20.85
N GLU A 204 17.35 -3.46 -21.45
CA GLU A 204 17.84 -3.71 -22.81
C GLU A 204 18.88 -4.84 -22.77
#